data_c16a204f58952c69c2473700d928d978
#
_entry.id   c16a204f58952c69c2473700d928d978
#
_cell.length_a   1.000
_cell.length_b   1.000
_cell.length_c   1.000
_cell.angle_alpha   90.00
_cell.angle_beta   90.00
_cell.angle_gamma   90.00
#
_symmetry.space_group_name_H-M   'P 1'
#
loop_
_entity.id
_entity.type
_entity.pdbx_description
1 polymer ?
#
loop_
_entity_poly.entity_id
_entity_poly.type
_entity_poly.pdbx_seq_one_letter_code
_entity_poly.pdbx_strand_id
1 'polypeptide(L)'
;MLTGVMMGMVGCNKANNATATRIQIINCIATPDPVSVHDQDPVIWIPDVDYQVTFVLTNTPNGPAVPVSSNPFVVKAGTTVPQIIHGPSNCSTAGCYYKYGLNKMSNGVPVSPPCIDPGIRVVPAATG
;
A
#
# COMPACT_ATOMS: atom_id res chain seq x y z
N MET A 1 -23.94 -11.04 28.34
CA MET A 1 -23.77 -11.20 27.85
C MET A 1 -23.46 -10.86 27.16
N LEU A 2 -23.23 -10.75 26.99
CA LEU A 2 -22.74 -10.68 26.29
C LEU A 2 -22.21 -10.58 25.60
N THR A 3 -22.12 -10.54 25.63
CA THR A 3 -21.56 -10.68 24.97
C THR A 3 -21.10 -10.63 24.14
N GLY A 4 -20.95 -10.69 24.29
CA GLY A 4 -20.32 -11.01 23.57
C GLY A 4 -20.05 -10.84 22.79
N VAL A 5 -20.15 -10.83 22.75
CA VAL A 5 -19.89 -11.02 21.98
C VAL A 5 -19.53 -10.72 21.28
N MET A 6 -19.47 -10.73 21.32
CA MET A 6 -19.04 -10.72 20.69
C MET A 6 -18.48 -10.62 20.10
N MET A 7 -18.31 -10.70 20.24
CA MET A 7 -17.64 -10.85 19.77
C MET A 7 -17.33 -10.87 19.03
N GLY A 8 -17.40 -11.04 18.94
CA GLY A 8 -16.94 -11.39 18.23
C GLY A 8 -16.66 -11.23 17.62
N MET A 9 -16.68 -11.36 17.33
CA MET A 9 -16.37 -11.54 16.73
C MET A 9 -15.89 -11.41 16.33
N VAL A 10 -15.54 -11.30 16.44
CA VAL A 10 -14.98 -11.48 16.12
C VAL A 10 -14.40 -11.74 15.62
N GLY A 11 -14.16 -11.95 15.64
CA GLY A 11 -13.39 -12.32 15.23
C GLY A 11 -12.90 -12.75 14.36
N CYS A 12 -13.10 -13.05 13.92
CA CYS A 12 -12.63 -13.57 13.00
C CYS A 12 -12.16 -12.98 12.02
N ASN A 13 -12.25 -12.71 11.73
CA ASN A 13 -11.64 -12.21 10.84
C ASN A 13 -10.64 -11.46 11.27
N LYS A 14 -10.18 -11.77 12.19
CA LYS A 14 -9.25 -11.18 12.66
C LYS A 14 -8.02 -11.14 11.98
N ALA A 15 -7.63 -12.17 11.40
CA ALA A 15 -6.42 -12.12 10.68
C ALA A 15 -6.46 -11.11 9.62
N ASN A 16 -7.52 -11.11 8.93
CA ASN A 16 -7.62 -10.13 7.93
C ASN A 16 -7.86 -8.81 8.49
N ASN A 17 -8.13 -8.77 9.73
CA ASN A 17 -8.12 -7.54 10.39
C ASN A 17 -6.78 -7.21 10.80
N ALA A 18 -5.83 -7.96 10.31
CA ALA A 18 -4.49 -7.59 10.54
C ALA A 18 -4.36 -6.14 10.29
N THR A 19 -3.63 -5.52 11.10
CA THR A 19 -3.41 -4.11 11.01
C THR A 19 -2.88 -3.75 9.65
N ALA A 20 -3.58 -2.90 8.96
CA ALA A 20 -3.12 -2.39 7.68
C ALA A 20 -1.87 -1.57 7.90
N THR A 21 -0.93 -1.69 6.99
CA THR A 21 0.26 -0.84 7.00
C THR A 21 -0.16 0.55 6.57
N ARG A 22 0.24 1.56 7.34
CA ARG A 22 -0.14 2.93 7.07
C ARG A 22 1.04 3.72 6.58
N ILE A 23 0.86 4.43 5.50
CA ILE A 23 1.87 5.31 4.93
C ILE A 23 1.30 6.71 4.92
N GLN A 24 1.89 7.60 5.69
CA GLN A 24 1.48 8.99 5.68
C GLN A 24 2.20 9.73 4.56
N ILE A 25 1.48 10.61 3.88
CA ILE A 25 2.10 11.50 2.89
C ILE A 25 1.84 12.92 3.34
N ILE A 26 2.90 13.60 3.73
CA ILE A 26 2.83 14.97 4.19
C ILE A 26 3.85 15.78 3.41
N ASN A 27 3.37 16.79 2.73
CA ASN A 27 4.22 17.70 1.95
C ASN A 27 5.14 16.92 1.01
N CYS A 28 4.56 15.99 0.25
CA CYS A 28 5.27 15.18 -0.74
C CYS A 28 6.21 14.14 -0.15
N ILE A 29 6.16 13.88 1.13
CA ILE A 29 7.06 12.91 1.77
C ILE A 29 6.22 11.76 2.32
N ALA A 30 6.52 10.55 1.87
CA ALA A 30 5.88 9.35 2.38
C ALA A 30 6.68 8.82 3.57
N THR A 31 5.97 8.43 4.62
CA THR A 31 6.58 7.91 5.84
C THR A 31 5.77 6.72 6.33
N PRO A 32 6.40 5.58 6.57
CA PRO A 32 7.81 5.25 6.40
C PRO A 32 8.20 5.03 4.94
N ASP A 33 9.49 5.12 4.64
CA ASP A 33 10.00 4.92 3.30
C ASP A 33 11.42 4.36 3.38
N PRO A 34 11.66 3.15 2.88
CA PRO A 34 10.65 2.23 2.36
C PRO A 34 9.87 1.57 3.49
N VAL A 35 8.77 0.96 3.13
CA VAL A 35 8.00 0.17 4.08
C VAL A 35 8.00 -1.27 3.59
N SER A 36 8.03 -2.22 4.52
CA SER A 36 7.95 -3.65 4.20
C SER A 36 6.55 -4.15 4.51
N VAL A 37 5.96 -4.85 3.56
CA VAL A 37 4.64 -5.43 3.73
C VAL A 37 4.68 -6.87 3.24
N HIS A 38 3.81 -7.69 3.79
CA HIS A 38 3.68 -9.07 3.31
C HIS A 38 2.78 -9.09 2.09
N ASP A 39 3.04 -10.04 1.20
CA ASP A 39 2.17 -10.28 0.06
C ASP A 39 0.74 -10.50 0.54
N GLN A 40 -0.22 -9.88 -0.10
CA GLN A 40 -1.65 -9.92 0.21
C GLN A 40 -2.07 -9.04 1.38
N ASP A 41 -1.16 -8.32 2.01
CA ASP A 41 -1.53 -7.42 3.10
C ASP A 41 -2.07 -6.11 2.57
N PRO A 42 -2.97 -5.46 3.31
CA PRO A 42 -3.47 -4.15 2.91
C PRO A 42 -2.51 -3.04 3.28
N VAL A 43 -2.46 -2.02 2.45
CA VAL A 43 -1.74 -0.78 2.71
C VAL A 43 -2.73 0.38 2.57
N ILE A 44 -2.66 1.30 3.51
CA ILE A 44 -3.48 2.50 3.48
C ILE A 44 -2.55 3.70 3.40
N TRP A 45 -2.72 4.52 2.37
CA TRP A 45 -2.03 5.80 2.29
C TRP A 45 -2.90 6.87 2.93
N ILE A 46 -2.28 7.70 3.74
CA ILE A 46 -2.98 8.78 4.47
C ILE A 46 -2.35 10.09 4.04
N PRO A 47 -2.88 10.73 2.99
CA PRO A 47 -2.28 11.93 2.44
C PRO A 47 -2.84 13.19 3.08
N ASP A 48 -2.02 14.25 3.09
CA ASP A 48 -2.48 15.58 3.53
C ASP A 48 -3.29 16.30 2.45
N VAL A 49 -3.01 15.98 1.19
CA VAL A 49 -3.80 16.47 0.05
C VAL A 49 -3.95 15.29 -0.91
N ASP A 50 -4.69 15.46 -1.99
CA ASP A 50 -4.84 14.39 -2.97
C ASP A 50 -3.53 14.18 -3.72
N TYR A 51 -3.15 12.92 -3.95
CA TYR A 51 -1.97 12.56 -4.74
C TYR A 51 -2.33 11.46 -5.72
N GLN A 52 -1.63 11.47 -6.86
CA GLN A 52 -1.63 10.33 -7.74
C GLN A 52 -0.43 9.46 -7.40
N VAL A 53 -0.67 8.17 -7.22
CA VAL A 53 0.38 7.19 -6.94
C VAL A 53 0.61 6.39 -8.21
N THR A 54 1.86 6.36 -8.68
CA THR A 54 2.22 5.64 -9.89
C THR A 54 3.38 4.73 -9.59
N PHE A 55 3.16 3.42 -9.64
CA PHE A 55 4.23 2.47 -9.44
C PHE A 55 5.05 2.33 -10.72
N VAL A 56 6.36 2.24 -10.55
CA VAL A 56 7.27 1.99 -11.64
C VAL A 56 7.17 0.52 -12.03
N LEU A 57 7.02 0.24 -13.31
CA LEU A 57 6.92 -1.14 -13.77
C LEU A 57 8.21 -1.87 -13.47
N THR A 58 8.08 -3.05 -12.89
CA THR A 58 9.22 -3.87 -12.51
C THR A 58 9.20 -5.14 -13.34
N ASN A 59 10.34 -5.47 -13.91
CA ASN A 59 10.46 -6.67 -14.72
C ASN A 59 10.70 -7.86 -13.80
N THR A 60 9.64 -8.55 -13.44
CA THR A 60 9.74 -9.72 -12.58
C THR A 60 9.28 -10.95 -13.34
N PRO A 61 10.03 -12.06 -13.26
CA PRO A 61 9.69 -13.22 -14.08
C PRO A 61 8.41 -13.92 -13.66
N ASN A 62 8.06 -13.93 -12.39
CA ASN A 62 6.94 -14.73 -11.92
C ASN A 62 5.97 -13.93 -11.08
N GLY A 63 5.71 -12.70 -11.47
CA GLY A 63 4.82 -11.91 -10.66
C GLY A 63 4.37 -10.66 -11.36
N PRO A 64 3.56 -9.86 -10.69
CA PRO A 64 3.04 -8.64 -11.31
C PRO A 64 4.14 -7.59 -11.48
N ALA A 65 4.03 -6.82 -12.55
CA ALA A 65 4.96 -5.72 -12.80
C ALA A 65 4.78 -4.61 -11.77
N VAL A 66 3.60 -4.51 -11.17
CA VAL A 66 3.30 -3.57 -10.10
C VAL A 66 2.57 -4.31 -8.99
N PRO A 67 2.70 -3.86 -7.73
CA PRO A 67 2.12 -4.61 -6.62
C PRO A 67 0.67 -4.23 -6.30
N VAL A 68 0.02 -3.50 -7.16
CA VAL A 68 -1.36 -3.04 -6.95
C VAL A 68 -2.20 -3.42 -8.16
N SER A 69 -3.51 -3.48 -7.97
CA SER A 69 -4.41 -3.90 -9.05
C SER A 69 -4.72 -2.77 -10.04
N SER A 70 -4.53 -1.52 -9.64
CA SER A 70 -4.71 -0.37 -10.53
C SER A 70 -3.49 0.51 -10.46
N ASN A 71 -3.00 0.96 -11.62
CA ASN A 71 -1.81 1.78 -11.66
C ASN A 71 -1.93 2.73 -12.87
N PRO A 72 -1.97 4.04 -12.67
CA PRO A 72 -1.89 4.73 -11.38
C PRO A 72 -3.24 4.75 -10.65
N PHE A 73 -3.19 5.20 -9.41
CA PHE A 73 -4.42 5.40 -8.65
C PHE A 73 -4.29 6.69 -7.83
N VAL A 74 -5.42 7.19 -7.35
CA VAL A 74 -5.46 8.44 -6.60
C VAL A 74 -5.76 8.15 -5.15
N VAL A 75 -5.00 8.75 -4.25
CA VAL A 75 -5.29 8.72 -2.82
C VAL A 75 -5.80 10.11 -2.44
N LYS A 76 -6.94 10.14 -1.75
CA LYS A 76 -7.62 11.39 -1.44
C LYS A 76 -7.50 11.73 0.02
N ALA A 77 -7.24 12.99 0.30
CA ALA A 77 -7.22 13.46 1.68
C ALA A 77 -8.56 13.18 2.34
N GLY A 78 -8.50 12.72 3.58
CA GLY A 78 -9.72 12.44 4.33
C GLY A 78 -10.35 11.09 4.06
N THR A 79 -9.75 10.27 3.19
CA THR A 79 -10.26 8.92 2.94
C THR A 79 -9.18 7.90 3.26
N THR A 80 -9.61 6.70 3.60
CA THR A 80 -8.68 5.62 3.89
C THR A 80 -9.14 4.39 3.12
N VAL A 81 -8.72 4.30 1.86
CA VAL A 81 -9.08 3.17 1.00
C VAL A 81 -7.88 2.24 0.93
N PRO A 82 -8.00 1.02 1.45
CA PRO A 82 -6.87 0.11 1.42
C PRO A 82 -6.62 -0.42 0.01
N GLN A 83 -5.33 -0.64 -0.28
CA GLN A 83 -4.90 -1.34 -1.47
C GLN A 83 -4.29 -2.66 -1.03
N ILE A 84 -4.71 -3.75 -1.64
CA ILE A 84 -4.11 -5.05 -1.34
C ILE A 84 -2.83 -5.16 -2.16
N ILE A 85 -1.74 -5.47 -1.49
CA ILE A 85 -0.43 -5.52 -2.12
C ILE A 85 -0.17 -6.93 -2.62
N HIS A 86 0.30 -7.03 -3.86
CA HIS A 86 0.60 -8.32 -4.49
C HIS A 86 2.06 -8.31 -4.91
N GLY A 87 2.79 -9.32 -4.53
CA GLY A 87 4.18 -9.47 -4.93
C GLY A 87 4.39 -10.67 -5.83
N PRO A 88 5.57 -10.80 -6.43
CA PRO A 88 5.90 -12.01 -7.17
C PRO A 88 5.92 -13.22 -6.25
N SER A 89 5.56 -14.36 -6.79
CA SER A 89 5.52 -15.58 -5.99
C SER A 89 6.89 -16.04 -5.54
N ASN A 90 7.94 -15.56 -6.18
CA ASN A 90 9.30 -16.00 -5.87
C ASN A 90 10.13 -14.93 -5.17
N CYS A 91 9.50 -13.98 -4.51
CA CYS A 91 10.24 -13.03 -3.67
C CYS A 91 10.96 -13.79 -2.57
N SER A 92 12.22 -13.48 -2.36
CA SER A 92 12.99 -14.05 -1.25
C SER A 92 12.52 -13.43 0.06
N THR A 93 13.08 -13.92 1.17
CA THR A 93 12.78 -13.33 2.47
C THR A 93 13.18 -11.87 2.54
N ALA A 94 14.15 -11.46 1.73
CA ALA A 94 14.53 -10.05 1.65
C ALA A 94 13.47 -9.20 0.95
N GLY A 95 12.57 -9.85 0.19
CA GLY A 95 11.47 -9.15 -0.46
C GLY A 95 11.79 -8.66 -1.85
N CYS A 96 10.77 -8.26 -2.54
CA CYS A 96 10.86 -7.61 -3.84
C CYS A 96 10.52 -6.14 -3.67
N TYR A 97 11.34 -5.29 -4.23
CA TYR A 97 11.22 -3.85 -4.03
C TYR A 97 10.51 -3.20 -5.20
N TYR A 98 9.51 -2.38 -4.89
CA TYR A 98 8.76 -1.61 -5.89
C TYR A 98 8.85 -0.13 -5.54
N LYS A 99 9.23 0.68 -6.51
CA LYS A 99 9.24 2.13 -6.35
C LYS A 99 7.93 2.70 -6.85
N TYR A 100 7.49 3.78 -6.26
CA TYR A 100 6.34 4.51 -6.78
C TYR A 100 6.60 6.01 -6.72
N GLY A 101 5.94 6.71 -7.61
CA GLY A 101 6.01 8.16 -7.66
C GLY A 101 4.76 8.77 -7.10
N LEU A 102 4.89 9.98 -6.59
CA LEU A 102 3.78 10.75 -6.05
C LEU A 102 3.70 12.07 -6.80
N ASN A 103 2.50 12.43 -7.23
CA ASN A 103 2.23 13.75 -7.78
C ASN A 103 1.06 14.34 -7.03
N LYS A 104 1.19 15.56 -6.54
CA LYS A 104 0.04 16.26 -6.00
C LYS A 104 -0.99 16.44 -7.09
N MET A 105 -2.26 16.38 -6.71
CA MET A 105 -3.35 16.58 -7.66
C MET A 105 -3.90 17.97 -7.50
N SER A 106 -4.29 18.58 -8.62
CA SER A 106 -4.98 19.85 -8.63
C SER A 106 -6.08 19.78 -9.68
N ASN A 107 -7.32 19.99 -9.28
CA ASN A 107 -8.47 19.95 -10.18
C ASN A 107 -8.52 18.65 -10.97
N GLY A 108 -8.19 17.52 -10.31
CA GLY A 108 -8.28 16.22 -10.94
C GLY A 108 -7.12 15.84 -11.84
N VAL A 109 -6.07 16.65 -11.88
CA VAL A 109 -4.89 16.32 -12.70
C VAL A 109 -3.63 16.38 -11.85
N PRO A 110 -2.66 15.49 -12.14
CA PRO A 110 -1.40 15.55 -11.41
C PRO A 110 -0.60 16.78 -11.83
N VAL A 111 0.12 17.36 -10.87
CA VAL A 111 0.93 18.55 -11.13
C VAL A 111 2.40 18.21 -11.00
N SER A 112 3.22 18.93 -11.77
CA SER A 112 4.68 18.79 -11.72
C SER A 112 5.26 19.83 -10.78
N PRO A 113 6.43 19.56 -10.23
CA PRO A 113 7.23 18.34 -10.36
C PRO A 113 6.70 17.24 -9.46
N PRO A 114 7.04 15.98 -9.76
CA PRO A 114 6.65 14.88 -8.85
C PRO A 114 7.41 14.96 -7.54
N CYS A 115 6.86 14.30 -6.54
CA CYS A 115 7.54 14.15 -5.26
C CYS A 115 8.68 13.15 -5.38
N ILE A 116 9.49 13.04 -4.31
CA ILE A 116 10.53 12.04 -4.24
C ILE A 116 9.90 10.64 -4.29
N ASP A 117 10.57 9.72 -4.98
CA ASP A 117 10.03 8.37 -5.19
C ASP A 117 10.23 7.49 -3.95
N PRO A 118 9.18 7.18 -3.21
CA PRO A 118 9.28 6.20 -2.13
C PRO A 118 9.17 4.79 -2.66
N GLY A 119 9.26 3.80 -1.75
CA GLY A 119 9.21 2.41 -2.15
C GLY A 119 8.50 1.51 -1.16
N ILE A 120 8.09 0.35 -1.67
CA ILE A 120 7.50 -0.71 -0.88
C ILE A 120 8.30 -1.97 -1.13
N ARG A 121 8.65 -2.67 -0.05
CA ARG A 121 9.28 -3.98 -0.16
C ARG A 121 8.22 -5.02 0.18
N VAL A 122 7.91 -5.87 -0.78
CA VAL A 122 6.93 -6.92 -0.57
C VAL A 122 7.67 -8.20 -0.22
N VAL A 123 7.39 -8.73 0.96
CA VAL A 123 7.99 -9.97 1.43
C VAL A 123 6.95 -11.08 1.33
N PRO A 124 7.38 -12.35 1.36
CA PRO A 124 6.43 -13.46 1.26
C PRO A 124 5.34 -13.36 2.31
N ALA A 125 4.17 -13.88 1.98
CA ALA A 125 3.05 -13.85 2.89
C ALA A 125 3.42 -14.50 4.23
N ALA A 126 2.87 -13.95 5.31
CA ALA A 126 3.10 -14.54 6.62
C ALA A 126 2.49 -15.93 6.66
N THR A 127 3.23 -16.90 7.22
CA THR A 127 2.69 -18.24 7.38
C THR A 127 2.10 -18.32 8.77
N GLY A 128 0.90 -18.79 8.83
CA GLY A 128 0.15 -18.85 10.07
C GLY A 128 0.66 -19.82 11.06
#